data_4bdbfcdaa26230ff82c132a337c43e0d
#
_entry.id   4bdbfcdaa26230ff82c132a337c43e0d
#
_cell.length_a   1.000
_cell.length_b   1.000
_cell.length_c   1.000
_cell.angle_alpha   90.00
_cell.angle_beta   90.00
_cell.angle_gamma   90.00
#
_symmetry.space_group_name_H-M   'P 1'
#
loop_
_entity.id
_entity.type
_entity.pdbx_description
1 polymer ?
#
loop_
_entity_poly.entity_id
_entity_poly.type
_entity_poly.pdbx_seq_one_letter_code
_entity_poly.pdbx_strand_id
1 'polypeptide(L)'
;MNKLKAISLFSSAGIGELLIRKLNIDVIAANEILPQRAACYKHFYPETNMVCGDITLEQTKKTMIDYVKQNGVNLLIATPPCQGLSTLGKNKVQNHYEKDKRNFLILEALDIVDKCDFEYILIENVPKFIEMYFPHNGEYLKLEDILREKYAGEYEICINILNAKDYGICQSRPRAIIRMYKKGLKWSLPKKEPEIPLSDAIGYLPSLESGEKSNIPWHFAKKENPRAVLAMKHTSPGKSAIANEIYYPKKEDGSRIKGFHNTYKRMVWDQPCPARTTYSGSMSSHNNVHPGRLLPDGTYSDARVLTLLETFIVSSIPKDVVFPQNASDTFIRTVIGEAIPPKLMMKILDGIGK
;
A
#
# COMPACT_ATOMS: atom_id res chain seq x y z
N MET A 1 -25.42 5.23 -13.27
CA MET A 1 -25.16 4.15 -12.31
C MET A 1 -25.93 4.44 -11.02
N ASN A 2 -26.54 3.44 -10.42
CA ASN A 2 -27.04 3.56 -9.06
C ASN A 2 -25.85 3.83 -8.13
N LYS A 3 -26.08 4.59 -7.05
CA LYS A 3 -25.07 4.89 -6.04
C LYS A 3 -24.62 3.59 -5.39
N LEU A 4 -23.30 3.29 -5.41
CA LEU A 4 -22.76 2.13 -4.73
C LEU A 4 -22.56 2.43 -3.24
N LYS A 5 -22.94 1.49 -2.41
CA LYS A 5 -22.71 1.51 -0.97
C LYS A 5 -21.73 0.40 -0.62
N ALA A 6 -20.68 0.74 0.07
CA ALA A 6 -19.59 -0.19 0.38
C ALA A 6 -19.42 -0.42 1.88
N ILE A 7 -18.87 -1.57 2.24
CA ILE A 7 -18.12 -1.75 3.48
C ILE A 7 -16.65 -1.98 3.15
N SER A 8 -15.76 -1.54 4.05
CA SER A 8 -14.32 -1.74 3.94
C SER A 8 -13.81 -2.56 5.13
N LEU A 9 -13.20 -3.71 4.84
CA LEU A 9 -12.57 -4.57 5.83
C LEU A 9 -11.05 -4.44 5.77
N PHE A 10 -10.41 -4.46 6.94
CA PHE A 10 -8.95 -4.25 7.09
C PHE A 10 -8.52 -2.89 6.56
N SER A 11 -9.34 -1.87 6.77
CA SER A 11 -9.28 -0.58 6.08
C SER A 11 -8.01 0.25 6.40
N SER A 12 -7.20 -0.15 7.40
CA SER A 12 -6.07 0.62 7.90
C SER A 12 -6.48 2.08 8.16
N ALA A 13 -5.69 3.06 7.72
CA ALA A 13 -6.03 4.49 7.81
C ALA A 13 -6.85 5.00 6.61
N GLY A 14 -7.37 4.13 5.74
CA GLY A 14 -8.19 4.51 4.59
C GLY A 14 -7.44 5.18 3.42
N ILE A 15 -6.11 5.09 3.39
CA ILE A 15 -5.32 5.75 2.35
C ILE A 15 -5.71 5.29 0.94
N GLY A 16 -5.95 4.00 0.73
CA GLY A 16 -6.38 3.47 -0.57
C GLY A 16 -7.71 4.04 -1.06
N GLU A 17 -8.55 4.50 -0.14
CA GLU A 17 -9.91 4.97 -0.39
C GLU A 17 -10.02 6.48 -0.64
N LEU A 18 -8.93 7.26 -0.52
CA LEU A 18 -8.96 8.73 -0.58
C LEU A 18 -9.62 9.30 -1.85
N LEU A 19 -9.68 8.55 -2.94
CA LEU A 19 -10.26 9.00 -4.21
C LEU A 19 -11.58 8.33 -4.59
N ILE A 20 -12.08 7.34 -3.83
CA ILE A 20 -13.27 6.57 -4.23
C ILE A 20 -14.57 7.38 -4.17
N ARG A 21 -14.64 8.43 -3.33
CA ARG A 21 -15.78 9.35 -3.29
C ARG A 21 -16.04 10.03 -4.64
N LYS A 22 -15.03 10.15 -5.51
CA LYS A 22 -15.17 10.69 -6.87
C LYS A 22 -15.99 9.77 -7.79
N LEU A 23 -16.23 8.53 -7.38
CA LEU A 23 -16.96 7.52 -8.14
C LEU A 23 -18.41 7.33 -7.67
N ASN A 24 -18.95 8.23 -6.84
CA ASN A 24 -20.27 8.04 -6.24
C ASN A 24 -20.40 6.73 -5.42
N ILE A 25 -19.33 6.38 -4.69
CA ILE A 25 -19.27 5.24 -3.78
C ILE A 25 -19.23 5.76 -2.35
N ASP A 26 -20.21 5.35 -1.55
CA ASP A 26 -20.24 5.66 -0.12
C ASP A 26 -19.79 4.47 0.70
N VAL A 27 -18.75 4.63 1.50
CA VAL A 27 -18.35 3.61 2.49
C VAL A 27 -19.21 3.80 3.74
N ILE A 28 -20.16 2.90 3.94
CA ILE A 28 -21.13 2.95 5.05
C ILE A 28 -20.48 2.58 6.37
N ALA A 29 -19.66 1.52 6.35
CA ALA A 29 -18.91 1.09 7.52
C ALA A 29 -17.51 0.58 7.13
N ALA A 30 -16.55 0.74 8.03
CA ALA A 30 -15.19 0.25 7.87
C ALA A 30 -14.74 -0.46 9.15
N ASN A 31 -13.89 -1.49 9.01
CA ASN A 31 -13.31 -2.20 10.13
C ASN A 31 -11.77 -2.13 10.12
N GLU A 32 -11.22 -1.83 11.28
CA GLU A 32 -9.78 -1.83 11.55
C GLU A 32 -9.54 -2.23 13.02
N ILE A 33 -8.54 -3.05 13.28
CA ILE A 33 -8.22 -3.52 14.64
C ILE A 33 -7.41 -2.51 15.46
N LEU A 34 -6.55 -1.71 14.81
CA LEU A 34 -5.63 -0.80 15.48
C LEU A 34 -6.26 0.57 15.72
N PRO A 35 -6.46 1.00 17.00
CA PRO A 35 -7.16 2.24 17.33
C PRO A 35 -6.57 3.48 16.65
N GLN A 36 -5.23 3.58 16.53
CA GLN A 36 -4.60 4.73 15.90
C GLN A 36 -4.95 4.83 14.40
N ARG A 37 -5.02 3.68 13.69
CA ARG A 37 -5.41 3.63 12.28
C ARG A 37 -6.89 3.92 12.12
N ALA A 38 -7.74 3.31 12.95
CA ALA A 38 -9.17 3.55 12.99
C ALA A 38 -9.50 5.05 13.22
N ALA A 39 -8.79 5.70 14.15
CA ALA A 39 -8.93 7.13 14.40
C ALA A 39 -8.51 7.98 13.19
N CYS A 40 -7.43 7.61 12.50
CA CYS A 40 -6.98 8.27 11.27
C CYS A 40 -7.98 8.07 10.13
N TYR A 41 -8.54 6.86 10.00
CA TYR A 41 -9.62 6.58 9.05
C TYR A 41 -10.82 7.51 9.31
N LYS A 42 -11.29 7.57 10.55
CA LYS A 42 -12.43 8.42 10.95
C LYS A 42 -12.18 9.91 10.72
N HIS A 43 -10.93 10.36 10.82
CA HIS A 43 -10.54 11.72 10.47
C HIS A 43 -10.75 12.01 8.97
N PHE A 44 -10.38 11.09 8.08
CA PHE A 44 -10.60 11.24 6.65
C PHE A 44 -12.06 11.03 6.21
N TYR A 45 -12.78 10.18 6.94
CA TYR A 45 -14.13 9.73 6.59
C TYR A 45 -15.09 9.89 7.79
N PRO A 46 -15.39 11.14 8.18
CA PRO A 46 -16.23 11.39 9.36
C PRO A 46 -17.63 10.77 9.28
N GLU A 47 -18.16 10.57 8.07
CA GLU A 47 -19.49 9.98 7.84
C GLU A 47 -19.50 8.44 7.91
N THR A 48 -18.34 7.77 7.74
CA THR A 48 -18.25 6.32 7.76
C THR A 48 -18.34 5.80 9.20
N ASN A 49 -19.11 4.75 9.44
CA ASN A 49 -19.17 4.06 10.72
C ASN A 49 -17.91 3.21 10.91
N MET A 50 -16.95 3.70 11.70
CA MET A 50 -15.73 2.96 12.00
C MET A 50 -15.94 1.97 13.12
N VAL A 51 -15.80 0.68 12.82
CA VAL A 51 -15.82 -0.43 13.77
C VAL A 51 -14.38 -0.79 14.14
N CYS A 52 -13.88 -0.22 15.24
CA CYS A 52 -12.53 -0.53 15.75
C CYS A 52 -12.61 -1.84 16.55
N GLY A 53 -12.13 -2.94 15.97
CA GLY A 53 -12.20 -4.25 16.63
C GLY A 53 -11.65 -5.39 15.77
N ASP A 54 -11.39 -6.52 16.43
CA ASP A 54 -10.91 -7.73 15.78
C ASP A 54 -12.05 -8.40 15.00
N ILE A 55 -11.87 -8.54 13.67
CA ILE A 55 -12.87 -9.14 12.77
C ILE A 55 -13.09 -10.64 13.03
N THR A 56 -12.18 -11.31 13.73
CA THR A 56 -12.37 -12.72 14.11
C THR A 56 -13.40 -12.90 15.22
N LEU A 57 -13.77 -11.81 15.91
CA LEU A 57 -14.78 -11.85 16.96
C LEU A 57 -16.19 -11.77 16.36
N GLU A 58 -17.07 -12.68 16.76
CA GLU A 58 -18.46 -12.75 16.29
C GLU A 58 -19.21 -11.43 16.44
N GLN A 59 -18.97 -10.68 17.54
CA GLN A 59 -19.63 -9.38 17.76
C GLN A 59 -19.21 -8.36 16.70
N THR A 60 -17.92 -8.32 16.33
CA THR A 60 -17.40 -7.41 15.29
C THR A 60 -17.96 -7.78 13.92
N LYS A 61 -17.93 -9.08 13.56
CA LYS A 61 -18.54 -9.58 12.32
C LYS A 61 -20.01 -9.26 12.22
N LYS A 62 -20.75 -9.56 13.28
CA LYS A 62 -22.19 -9.28 13.36
C LYS A 62 -22.47 -7.79 13.12
N THR A 63 -21.72 -6.91 13.77
CA THR A 63 -21.86 -5.46 13.56
C THR A 63 -21.67 -5.07 12.08
N MET A 64 -20.63 -5.62 11.41
CA MET A 64 -20.40 -5.35 9.99
C MET A 64 -21.54 -5.89 9.11
N ILE A 65 -22.02 -7.11 9.39
CA ILE A 65 -23.15 -7.73 8.68
C ILE A 65 -24.44 -6.92 8.87
N ASP A 66 -24.69 -6.42 10.08
CA ASP A 66 -25.85 -5.59 10.38
C ASP A 66 -25.83 -4.28 9.56
N TYR A 67 -24.64 -3.62 9.44
CA TYR A 67 -24.48 -2.46 8.55
C TYR A 67 -24.79 -2.79 7.10
N VAL A 68 -24.33 -3.95 6.59
CA VAL A 68 -24.63 -4.38 5.22
C VAL A 68 -26.14 -4.50 5.01
N LYS A 69 -26.82 -5.25 5.86
CA LYS A 69 -28.26 -5.56 5.72
C LYS A 69 -29.14 -4.34 5.89
N GLN A 70 -28.85 -3.49 6.88
CA GLN A 70 -29.65 -2.31 7.19
C GLN A 70 -29.54 -1.19 6.14
N ASN A 71 -28.40 -1.11 5.43
CA ASN A 71 -28.15 -0.02 4.51
C ASN A 71 -28.19 -0.43 3.03
N GLY A 72 -28.42 -1.69 2.70
CA GLY A 72 -28.39 -2.19 1.33
C GLY A 72 -27.01 -2.00 0.69
N VAL A 73 -25.97 -2.40 1.41
CA VAL A 73 -24.60 -2.37 0.92
C VAL A 73 -24.42 -3.42 -0.17
N ASN A 74 -23.86 -3.04 -1.30
CA ASN A 74 -23.71 -3.90 -2.47
C ASN A 74 -22.26 -4.07 -2.94
N LEU A 75 -21.29 -3.40 -2.29
CA LEU A 75 -19.86 -3.52 -2.56
C LEU A 75 -19.09 -3.89 -1.28
N LEU A 76 -18.28 -4.95 -1.36
CA LEU A 76 -17.26 -5.26 -0.36
C LEU A 76 -15.89 -4.87 -0.87
N ILE A 77 -15.13 -4.13 -0.06
CA ILE A 77 -13.70 -3.88 -0.25
C ILE A 77 -12.96 -4.57 0.90
N ALA A 78 -12.06 -5.50 0.59
CA ALA A 78 -11.26 -6.21 1.58
C ALA A 78 -9.78 -6.16 1.24
N THR A 79 -8.96 -5.63 2.15
CA THR A 79 -7.51 -5.53 1.99
C THR A 79 -6.79 -6.23 3.17
N PRO A 80 -6.97 -7.57 3.30
CA PRO A 80 -6.47 -8.31 4.46
C PRO A 80 -4.95 -8.24 4.55
N PRO A 81 -4.37 -8.21 5.78
CA PRO A 81 -2.94 -8.17 5.94
C PRO A 81 -2.29 -9.46 5.43
N CYS A 82 -1.11 -9.31 4.82
CA CYS A 82 -0.27 -10.42 4.37
C CYS A 82 1.12 -10.28 5.00
N GLN A 83 1.23 -10.67 6.25
CA GLN A 83 2.46 -10.55 7.02
C GLN A 83 3.40 -11.72 6.70
N GLY A 84 4.65 -11.42 6.33
CA GLY A 84 5.66 -12.44 6.03
C GLY A 84 5.73 -12.94 4.58
N LEU A 85 4.74 -12.64 3.73
CA LEU A 85 4.79 -12.95 2.29
C LEU A 85 5.35 -11.81 1.44
N SER A 86 5.49 -10.61 1.98
CA SER A 86 6.17 -9.58 1.23
C SER A 86 7.61 -10.03 0.95
N THR A 87 8.10 -9.83 -0.27
CA THR A 87 9.48 -10.14 -0.68
C THR A 87 10.52 -9.47 0.22
N LEU A 88 10.09 -8.57 1.08
CA LEU A 88 10.85 -7.75 2.01
C LEU A 88 10.72 -8.23 3.48
N GLY A 89 9.86 -9.19 3.77
CA GLY A 89 9.66 -9.72 5.13
C GLY A 89 10.86 -10.53 5.61
N LYS A 90 11.20 -10.41 6.92
CA LYS A 90 12.30 -11.15 7.56
C LYS A 90 12.10 -12.66 7.57
N ASN A 91 10.92 -13.17 7.25
CA ASN A 91 10.55 -14.59 7.32
C ASN A 91 10.58 -15.25 5.94
N LYS A 92 11.78 -15.37 5.34
CA LYS A 92 12.02 -16.13 4.12
C LYS A 92 12.07 -17.64 4.33
N VAL A 93 11.50 -18.18 5.38
CA VAL A 93 11.47 -19.63 5.57
C VAL A 93 10.25 -20.17 4.88
N GLN A 94 10.45 -20.95 3.81
CA GLN A 94 9.43 -21.80 3.22
C GLN A 94 8.66 -22.51 4.35
N ASN A 95 7.32 -22.46 4.32
CA ASN A 95 6.38 -23.13 5.23
C ASN A 95 6.12 -22.49 6.61
N HIS A 96 6.41 -21.21 6.84
CA HIS A 96 6.03 -20.56 8.12
C HIS A 96 4.84 -19.57 8.01
N TYR A 97 4.25 -19.36 6.82
CA TYR A 97 3.06 -18.52 6.70
C TYR A 97 1.85 -19.10 7.47
N GLU A 98 1.77 -20.44 7.60
CA GLU A 98 0.72 -21.13 8.35
C GLU A 98 0.72 -20.79 9.84
N LYS A 99 1.87 -20.38 10.40
CA LYS A 99 1.99 -20.02 11.81
C LYS A 99 1.46 -18.63 12.13
N ASP A 100 1.34 -17.76 11.14
CA ASP A 100 0.80 -16.42 11.33
C ASP A 100 -0.69 -16.40 10.95
N LYS A 101 -1.56 -16.49 11.94
CA LYS A 101 -3.03 -16.50 11.77
C LYS A 101 -3.55 -15.31 10.96
N ARG A 102 -2.81 -14.20 10.93
CA ARG A 102 -3.19 -13.01 10.13
C ARG A 102 -3.22 -13.28 8.63
N ASN A 103 -2.47 -14.27 8.16
CA ASN A 103 -2.46 -14.66 6.75
C ASN A 103 -3.79 -15.31 6.31
N PHE A 104 -4.61 -15.77 7.26
CA PHE A 104 -5.89 -16.42 7.00
C PHE A 104 -7.10 -15.50 7.20
N LEU A 105 -6.88 -14.23 7.53
CA LEU A 105 -7.97 -13.27 7.79
C LEU A 105 -8.88 -13.03 6.59
N ILE A 106 -8.46 -13.38 5.39
CA ILE A 106 -9.36 -13.39 4.23
C ILE A 106 -10.57 -14.31 4.44
N LEU A 107 -10.42 -15.40 5.19
CA LEU A 107 -11.52 -16.33 5.48
C LEU A 107 -12.63 -15.65 6.30
N GLU A 108 -12.27 -14.69 7.15
CA GLU A 108 -13.26 -13.89 7.90
C GLU A 108 -14.05 -12.95 6.96
N ALA A 109 -13.40 -12.44 5.93
CA ALA A 109 -14.11 -11.68 4.89
C ALA A 109 -15.06 -12.56 4.07
N LEU A 110 -14.63 -13.79 3.74
CA LEU A 110 -15.48 -14.75 3.03
C LEU A 110 -16.67 -15.21 3.90
N ASP A 111 -16.50 -15.33 5.22
CA ASP A 111 -17.61 -15.61 6.15
C ASP A 111 -18.68 -14.48 6.13
N ILE A 112 -18.25 -13.22 5.94
CA ILE A 112 -19.19 -12.10 5.76
C ILE A 112 -19.86 -12.17 4.38
N VAL A 113 -19.11 -12.56 3.33
CA VAL A 113 -19.69 -12.78 1.98
C VAL A 113 -20.77 -13.85 2.02
N ASP A 114 -20.56 -14.96 2.73
CA ASP A 114 -21.53 -16.06 2.87
C ASP A 114 -22.86 -15.62 3.55
N LYS A 115 -22.82 -14.54 4.36
CA LYS A 115 -23.96 -14.05 5.15
C LYS A 115 -24.65 -12.82 4.56
N CYS A 116 -24.11 -12.28 3.47
CA CYS A 116 -24.54 -11.03 2.83
C CYS A 116 -24.64 -11.15 1.32
N ASP A 117 -25.49 -10.31 0.73
CA ASP A 117 -25.77 -10.30 -0.70
C ASP A 117 -25.04 -9.14 -1.39
N PHE A 118 -23.75 -9.31 -1.71
CA PHE A 118 -22.97 -8.30 -2.43
C PHE A 118 -23.11 -8.45 -3.95
N GLU A 119 -23.26 -7.34 -4.66
CA GLU A 119 -23.18 -7.31 -6.13
C GLU A 119 -21.72 -7.36 -6.61
N TYR A 120 -20.82 -6.73 -5.84
CA TYR A 120 -19.40 -6.57 -6.16
C TYR A 120 -18.53 -6.83 -4.95
N ILE A 121 -17.42 -7.54 -5.15
CA ILE A 121 -16.44 -7.85 -4.11
C ILE A 121 -15.05 -7.59 -4.66
N LEU A 122 -14.30 -6.70 -4.02
CA LEU A 122 -12.91 -6.40 -4.31
C LEU A 122 -12.03 -6.94 -3.18
N ILE A 123 -11.08 -7.82 -3.52
CA ILE A 123 -10.02 -8.25 -2.60
C ILE A 123 -8.69 -7.79 -3.18
N GLU A 124 -7.89 -7.09 -2.38
CA GLU A 124 -6.54 -6.64 -2.76
C GLU A 124 -5.50 -7.26 -1.85
N ASN A 125 -4.37 -7.65 -2.44
CA ASN A 125 -3.22 -8.14 -1.68
C ASN A 125 -1.92 -8.07 -2.50
N VAL A 126 -0.80 -8.52 -1.92
CA VAL A 126 0.46 -8.70 -2.66
C VAL A 126 0.37 -9.88 -3.64
N PRO A 127 1.16 -9.90 -4.75
CA PRO A 127 1.07 -10.96 -5.76
C PRO A 127 1.20 -12.38 -5.22
N LYS A 128 2.08 -12.61 -4.25
CA LYS A 128 2.27 -13.95 -3.64
C LYS A 128 1.05 -14.49 -2.92
N PHE A 129 0.09 -13.63 -2.58
CA PHE A 129 -1.12 -14.05 -1.88
C PHE A 129 -1.95 -15.07 -2.68
N ILE A 130 -1.98 -14.96 -4.01
CA ILE A 130 -2.72 -15.90 -4.86
C ILE A 130 -2.06 -17.29 -4.95
N GLU A 131 -0.80 -17.40 -4.53
CA GLU A 131 -0.06 -18.67 -4.50
C GLU A 131 -0.22 -19.41 -3.18
N MET A 132 -0.86 -18.78 -2.18
CA MET A 132 -1.05 -19.36 -0.85
C MET A 132 -2.13 -20.43 -0.83
N TYR A 133 -1.96 -21.33 0.13
CA TYR A 133 -2.94 -22.35 0.47
C TYR A 133 -3.66 -21.97 1.77
N PHE A 134 -4.96 -22.18 1.80
CA PHE A 134 -5.84 -21.86 2.91
C PHE A 134 -6.59 -23.11 3.38
N PRO A 135 -6.86 -23.24 4.69
CA PRO A 135 -7.65 -24.36 5.20
C PRO A 135 -9.09 -24.30 4.66
N HIS A 136 -9.56 -25.38 4.07
CA HIS A 136 -10.90 -25.52 3.52
C HIS A 136 -11.36 -26.99 3.59
N ASN A 137 -12.45 -27.28 4.27
CA ASN A 137 -13.06 -28.61 4.41
C ASN A 137 -12.06 -29.73 4.81
N GLY A 138 -11.09 -29.40 5.69
CA GLY A 138 -10.08 -30.36 6.18
C GLY A 138 -8.83 -30.50 5.29
N GLU A 139 -8.79 -29.80 4.16
CA GLU A 139 -7.66 -29.75 3.24
C GLU A 139 -7.10 -28.34 3.14
N TYR A 140 -5.98 -28.18 2.40
CA TYR A 140 -5.41 -26.88 2.07
C TYR A 140 -5.50 -26.65 0.58
N LEU A 141 -6.29 -25.67 0.17
CA LEU A 141 -6.52 -25.29 -1.23
C LEU A 141 -6.00 -23.87 -1.51
N LYS A 142 -5.70 -23.57 -2.78
CA LYS A 142 -5.42 -22.21 -3.20
C LYS A 142 -6.68 -21.37 -3.06
N LEU A 143 -6.50 -20.07 -2.80
CA LEU A 143 -7.64 -19.16 -2.68
C LEU A 143 -8.55 -19.19 -3.91
N GLU A 144 -7.96 -19.25 -5.12
CA GLU A 144 -8.75 -19.33 -6.35
C GLU A 144 -9.68 -20.55 -6.39
N ASP A 145 -9.19 -21.72 -5.96
CA ASP A 145 -9.98 -22.96 -5.96
C ASP A 145 -11.15 -22.83 -4.97
N ILE A 146 -10.90 -22.29 -3.76
CA ILE A 146 -11.95 -22.03 -2.76
C ILE A 146 -13.00 -21.06 -3.30
N LEU A 147 -12.56 -19.96 -3.93
CA LEU A 147 -13.48 -18.96 -4.47
C LEU A 147 -14.34 -19.56 -5.59
N ARG A 148 -13.75 -20.36 -6.48
CA ARG A 148 -14.51 -21.00 -7.57
C ARG A 148 -15.46 -22.06 -7.06
N GLU A 149 -15.06 -22.89 -6.12
CA GLU A 149 -15.93 -23.89 -5.49
C GLU A 149 -17.16 -23.24 -4.84
N LYS A 150 -16.93 -22.16 -4.05
CA LYS A 150 -17.99 -21.53 -3.28
C LYS A 150 -18.90 -20.62 -4.11
N TYR A 151 -18.34 -19.86 -5.03
CA TYR A 151 -19.01 -18.69 -5.60
C TYR A 151 -19.17 -18.69 -7.12
N ALA A 152 -18.54 -19.61 -7.88
CA ALA A 152 -18.64 -19.60 -9.34
C ALA A 152 -20.06 -19.90 -9.86
N GLY A 153 -20.95 -20.42 -9.03
CA GLY A 153 -22.38 -20.56 -9.34
C GLY A 153 -23.08 -19.21 -9.53
N GLU A 154 -22.70 -18.21 -8.75
CA GLU A 154 -23.37 -16.90 -8.67
C GLU A 154 -22.52 -15.74 -9.21
N TYR A 155 -21.20 -15.81 -9.06
CA TYR A 155 -20.26 -14.73 -9.39
C TYR A 155 -19.37 -15.07 -10.60
N GLU A 156 -19.04 -14.04 -11.37
CA GLU A 156 -17.85 -14.02 -12.21
C GLU A 156 -16.63 -13.72 -11.31
N ILE A 157 -15.56 -14.51 -11.45
CA ILE A 157 -14.36 -14.41 -10.60
C ILE A 157 -13.15 -14.11 -11.49
N CYS A 158 -12.56 -12.95 -11.31
CA CYS A 158 -11.42 -12.45 -12.07
C CYS A 158 -10.24 -12.16 -11.17
N ILE A 159 -9.11 -12.84 -11.37
CA ILE A 159 -7.86 -12.66 -10.63
C ILE A 159 -6.81 -12.06 -11.55
N ASN A 160 -6.27 -10.91 -11.18
CA ASN A 160 -5.30 -10.18 -11.99
C ASN A 160 -4.15 -9.64 -11.11
N ILE A 161 -2.94 -9.57 -11.66
CA ILE A 161 -1.85 -8.81 -11.05
C ILE A 161 -1.75 -7.49 -11.81
N LEU A 162 -2.01 -6.38 -11.11
CA LEU A 162 -1.89 -5.03 -11.65
C LEU A 162 -0.68 -4.34 -11.02
N ASN A 163 0.14 -3.67 -11.84
CA ASN A 163 1.21 -2.84 -11.31
C ASN A 163 0.83 -1.35 -11.44
N ALA A 164 0.88 -0.61 -10.33
CA ALA A 164 0.46 0.79 -10.29
C ALA A 164 1.14 1.66 -11.37
N LYS A 165 2.40 1.38 -11.71
CA LYS A 165 3.16 2.10 -12.75
C LYS A 165 2.48 2.03 -14.14
N ASP A 166 1.75 0.96 -14.43
CA ASP A 166 1.06 0.75 -15.72
C ASP A 166 -0.24 1.56 -15.84
N TYR A 167 -0.58 2.37 -14.82
CA TYR A 167 -1.84 3.11 -14.70
C TYR A 167 -1.64 4.58 -14.36
N GLY A 168 -0.53 5.18 -14.83
CA GLY A 168 -0.23 6.60 -14.64
C GLY A 168 0.04 6.96 -13.18
N ILE A 169 0.73 6.10 -12.44
CA ILE A 169 1.18 6.30 -11.07
C ILE A 169 2.69 6.11 -11.03
N CYS A 170 3.42 7.08 -10.50
CA CYS A 170 4.87 7.03 -10.42
C CYS A 170 5.36 6.06 -9.33
N GLN A 171 4.82 4.82 -9.33
CA GLN A 171 5.26 3.79 -8.38
C GLN A 171 5.15 2.39 -8.96
N SER A 172 6.26 1.65 -9.01
CA SER A 172 6.25 0.24 -9.33
C SER A 172 5.78 -0.55 -8.11
N ARG A 173 4.46 -0.84 -8.06
CA ARG A 173 3.79 -1.52 -6.94
C ARG A 173 2.81 -2.55 -7.48
N PRO A 174 3.25 -3.80 -7.72
CA PRO A 174 2.36 -4.88 -8.17
C PRO A 174 1.43 -5.33 -7.04
N ARG A 175 0.15 -5.58 -7.39
CA ARG A 175 -0.90 -6.06 -6.49
C ARG A 175 -1.74 -7.14 -7.16
N ALA A 176 -2.08 -8.16 -6.38
CA ALA A 176 -3.13 -9.11 -6.74
C ALA A 176 -4.49 -8.44 -6.49
N ILE A 177 -5.30 -8.41 -7.51
CA ILE A 177 -6.65 -7.84 -7.51
C ILE A 177 -7.62 -8.95 -7.88
N ILE A 178 -8.47 -9.32 -6.93
CA ILE A 178 -9.54 -10.28 -7.13
C ILE A 178 -10.84 -9.49 -7.18
N ARG A 179 -11.53 -9.57 -8.31
CA ARG A 179 -12.84 -8.98 -8.53
C ARG A 179 -13.84 -10.11 -8.66
N MET A 180 -14.86 -10.09 -7.81
CA MET A 180 -16.01 -10.96 -7.92
C MET A 180 -17.26 -10.08 -8.11
N TYR A 181 -18.08 -10.41 -9.06
CA TYR A 181 -19.32 -9.67 -9.32
C TYR A 181 -20.41 -10.62 -9.84
N LYS A 182 -21.65 -10.35 -9.45
CA LYS A 182 -22.78 -11.21 -9.80
C LYS A 182 -22.88 -11.40 -11.30
N LYS A 183 -23.22 -12.62 -11.73
CA LYS A 183 -23.44 -12.95 -13.14
C LYS A 183 -24.48 -12.02 -13.75
N GLY A 184 -24.19 -11.55 -14.95
CA GLY A 184 -24.99 -10.53 -15.64
C GLY A 184 -24.58 -9.08 -15.34
N LEU A 185 -23.81 -8.81 -14.29
CA LEU A 185 -23.17 -7.52 -14.07
C LEU A 185 -21.85 -7.44 -14.85
N LYS A 186 -21.28 -6.23 -14.90
CA LYS A 186 -20.00 -5.96 -15.58
C LYS A 186 -19.01 -5.29 -14.65
N TRP A 187 -17.75 -5.62 -14.81
CA TRP A 187 -16.64 -4.94 -14.13
C TRP A 187 -15.36 -5.01 -14.95
N SER A 188 -15.08 -4.00 -15.74
CA SER A 188 -13.91 -3.94 -16.61
C SER A 188 -12.63 -3.65 -15.84
N LEU A 189 -11.49 -4.05 -16.41
CA LEU A 189 -10.17 -3.59 -15.94
C LEU A 189 -9.88 -2.16 -16.40
N PRO A 190 -9.10 -1.38 -15.62
CA PRO A 190 -8.66 -0.07 -16.08
C PRO A 190 -7.77 -0.18 -17.31
N LYS A 191 -7.84 0.81 -18.21
CA LYS A 191 -6.93 0.93 -19.34
C LYS A 191 -5.52 1.29 -18.85
N LYS A 192 -4.50 0.67 -19.46
CA LYS A 192 -3.10 1.02 -19.18
C LYS A 192 -2.79 2.45 -19.64
N GLU A 193 -1.90 3.08 -18.91
CA GLU A 193 -1.35 4.43 -19.18
C GLU A 193 0.17 4.37 -19.21
N PRO A 194 0.85 5.32 -19.86
CA PRO A 194 2.32 5.41 -19.83
C PRO A 194 2.87 5.46 -18.41
N GLU A 195 4.05 4.89 -18.23
CA GLU A 195 4.80 4.99 -16.98
C GLU A 195 5.25 6.44 -16.75
N ILE A 196 5.22 6.88 -15.50
CA ILE A 196 5.70 8.20 -15.09
C ILE A 196 7.03 8.00 -14.36
N PRO A 197 8.16 8.51 -14.89
CA PRO A 197 9.44 8.45 -14.21
C PRO A 197 9.50 9.42 -13.02
N LEU A 198 10.45 9.20 -12.12
CA LEU A 198 10.66 10.09 -10.96
C LEU A 198 10.99 11.53 -11.36
N SER A 199 11.73 11.72 -12.47
CA SER A 199 12.03 13.06 -13.01
C SER A 199 10.79 13.90 -13.22
N ASP A 200 9.75 13.32 -13.81
CA ASP A 200 8.51 14.03 -14.13
C ASP A 200 7.64 14.22 -12.88
N ALA A 201 7.69 13.25 -11.97
CA ALA A 201 6.85 13.27 -10.77
C ALA A 201 7.35 14.25 -9.71
N ILE A 202 8.66 14.28 -9.43
CA ILE A 202 9.25 15.04 -8.31
C ILE A 202 10.49 15.87 -8.71
N GLY A 203 10.98 15.75 -9.95
CA GLY A 203 12.22 16.42 -10.38
C GLY A 203 12.15 17.95 -10.36
N TYR A 204 10.94 18.53 -10.38
CA TYR A 204 10.69 19.98 -10.29
C TYR A 204 10.74 20.52 -8.86
N LEU A 205 10.73 19.66 -7.84
CA LEU A 205 10.79 20.10 -6.46
C LEU A 205 12.20 20.59 -6.09
N PRO A 206 12.32 21.56 -5.18
CA PRO A 206 13.60 22.01 -4.66
C PRO A 206 14.43 20.86 -4.09
N SER A 207 15.73 20.87 -4.35
CA SER A 207 16.68 19.98 -3.68
C SER A 207 16.75 20.31 -2.20
N LEU A 208 16.82 19.29 -1.35
CA LEU A 208 16.95 19.44 0.10
C LEU A 208 18.01 18.48 0.62
N GLU A 209 18.95 18.98 1.38
CA GLU A 209 19.88 18.14 2.13
C GLU A 209 19.21 17.59 3.42
N SER A 210 19.85 16.63 4.04
CA SER A 210 19.37 16.02 5.29
C SER A 210 19.12 17.06 6.38
N GLY A 211 17.88 17.15 6.85
CA GLY A 211 17.44 18.10 7.89
C GLY A 211 16.93 19.43 7.36
N GLU A 212 17.03 19.72 6.07
CA GLU A 212 16.54 20.97 5.47
C GLU A 212 15.02 20.95 5.25
N LYS A 213 14.46 22.17 5.16
CA LYS A 213 13.03 22.40 4.92
C LYS A 213 12.86 23.42 3.80
N SER A 214 11.82 23.24 3.00
CA SER A 214 11.33 24.26 2.08
C SER A 214 10.06 24.94 2.59
N ASN A 215 9.59 25.94 1.85
CA ASN A 215 8.31 26.61 2.13
C ASN A 215 7.10 25.80 1.61
N ILE A 216 7.32 24.67 0.96
CA ILE A 216 6.25 23.83 0.42
C ILE A 216 5.78 22.89 1.52
N PRO A 217 4.47 22.83 1.82
CA PRO A 217 3.93 21.90 2.82
C PRO A 217 4.37 20.46 2.58
N TRP A 218 4.71 19.74 3.63
CA TRP A 218 5.20 18.35 3.61
C TRP A 218 6.55 18.14 2.91
N HIS A 219 7.18 19.19 2.35
CA HIS A 219 8.48 19.12 1.72
C HIS A 219 9.60 19.54 2.67
N PHE A 220 9.92 18.65 3.59
CA PHE A 220 11.02 18.77 4.55
C PHE A 220 11.79 17.44 4.61
N ALA A 221 13.11 17.54 4.61
CA ALA A 221 14.01 16.39 4.68
C ALA A 221 14.17 15.96 6.13
N LYS A 222 13.94 14.69 6.41
CA LYS A 222 14.25 14.12 7.71
C LYS A 222 15.75 14.22 7.96
N LYS A 223 16.15 14.53 9.20
CA LYS A 223 17.55 14.48 9.60
C LYS A 223 18.03 13.03 9.65
N GLU A 224 19.04 12.72 8.87
CA GLU A 224 19.61 11.39 8.72
C GLU A 224 20.96 11.29 9.48
N ASN A 225 21.43 10.06 9.67
CA ASN A 225 22.74 9.84 10.30
C ASN A 225 23.86 10.41 9.42
N PRO A 226 24.77 11.28 9.94
CA PRO A 226 25.82 11.90 9.13
C PRO A 226 26.74 10.92 8.39
N ARG A 227 27.02 9.75 8.97
CA ARG A 227 27.84 8.71 8.34
C ARG A 227 27.12 8.10 7.12
N ALA A 228 25.79 7.93 7.22
CA ALA A 228 24.98 7.46 6.11
C ALA A 228 24.85 8.53 5.02
N VAL A 229 24.67 9.80 5.40
CA VAL A 229 24.67 10.94 4.48
C VAL A 229 25.99 11.00 3.70
N LEU A 230 27.14 10.92 4.37
CA LEU A 230 28.44 10.92 3.71
C LEU A 230 28.57 9.77 2.69
N ALA A 231 28.18 8.56 3.09
CA ALA A 231 28.20 7.41 2.18
C ALA A 231 27.32 7.66 0.94
N MET A 232 26.12 8.22 1.14
CA MET A 232 25.19 8.48 0.05
C MET A 232 25.61 9.65 -0.84
N LYS A 233 26.33 10.67 -0.32
CA LYS A 233 26.92 11.72 -1.16
C LYS A 233 27.91 11.18 -2.19
N HIS A 234 28.57 10.09 -1.89
CA HIS A 234 29.50 9.40 -2.81
C HIS A 234 28.88 8.18 -3.51
N THR A 235 27.54 8.15 -3.63
CA THR A 235 26.81 7.04 -4.28
C THR A 235 25.94 7.59 -5.40
N SER A 236 26.17 7.15 -6.63
CA SER A 236 25.40 7.56 -7.80
C SER A 236 23.99 6.93 -7.84
N PRO A 237 23.05 7.51 -8.61
CA PRO A 237 21.73 6.90 -8.86
C PRO A 237 21.85 5.44 -9.29
N GLY A 238 20.93 4.61 -8.80
CA GLY A 238 20.90 3.17 -9.07
C GLY A 238 21.93 2.33 -8.31
N LYS A 239 22.86 2.93 -7.60
CA LYS A 239 23.90 2.21 -6.83
C LYS A 239 23.59 2.19 -5.34
N SER A 240 24.14 1.20 -4.65
CA SER A 240 24.07 1.04 -3.19
C SER A 240 25.40 1.41 -2.56
N ALA A 241 25.36 2.25 -1.52
CA ALA A 241 26.55 2.61 -0.75
C ALA A 241 27.20 1.41 -0.02
N ILE A 242 26.49 0.30 0.12
CA ILE A 242 27.06 -0.95 0.69
C ILE A 242 28.23 -1.46 -0.17
N ALA A 243 28.22 -1.20 -1.48
CA ALA A 243 29.26 -1.63 -2.39
C ALA A 243 30.47 -0.65 -2.47
N ASN A 244 30.37 0.55 -1.88
CA ASN A 244 31.45 1.54 -1.94
C ASN A 244 32.68 1.03 -1.19
N GLU A 245 33.87 1.30 -1.69
CA GLU A 245 35.14 0.88 -1.05
C GLU A 245 35.52 1.84 0.08
N ILE A 246 35.37 3.15 -0.10
CA ILE A 246 35.83 4.19 0.83
C ILE A 246 34.64 4.75 1.64
N TYR A 247 33.59 5.22 0.98
CA TYR A 247 32.43 5.87 1.61
C TYR A 247 31.26 4.90 1.75
N TYR A 248 31.34 3.97 2.68
CA TYR A 248 30.29 3.01 2.98
C TYR A 248 29.57 3.33 4.30
N PRO A 249 28.31 2.87 4.50
CA PRO A 249 27.60 3.08 5.75
C PRO A 249 28.32 2.41 6.94
N LYS A 250 28.46 3.16 8.04
CA LYS A 250 29.17 2.72 9.26
C LYS A 250 28.23 2.69 10.45
N LYS A 251 28.45 1.73 11.35
CA LYS A 251 27.83 1.67 12.69
C LYS A 251 28.45 2.74 13.61
N GLU A 252 27.95 2.84 14.82
CA GLU A 252 28.47 3.77 15.82
C GLU A 252 29.92 3.49 16.21
N ASP A 253 30.30 2.22 16.28
CA ASP A 253 31.68 1.75 16.53
C ASP A 253 32.63 1.94 15.34
N GLY A 254 32.15 2.54 14.24
CA GLY A 254 32.94 2.75 13.01
C GLY A 254 32.99 1.55 12.09
N SER A 255 32.52 0.39 12.48
CA SER A 255 32.52 -0.82 11.66
C SER A 255 31.54 -0.70 10.48
N ARG A 256 31.86 -1.40 9.38
CA ARG A 256 31.03 -1.43 8.17
C ARG A 256 29.67 -2.07 8.46
N ILE A 257 28.58 -1.42 8.00
CA ILE A 257 27.27 -2.03 8.01
C ILE A 257 27.23 -3.10 6.92
N LYS A 258 26.94 -4.34 7.31
CA LYS A 258 26.59 -5.41 6.37
C LYS A 258 25.16 -5.25 5.93
N GLY A 259 24.90 -5.22 4.64
CA GLY A 259 23.56 -5.02 4.09
C GLY A 259 23.42 -5.70 2.72
N PHE A 260 22.19 -5.70 2.21
CA PHE A 260 21.92 -6.21 0.87
C PHE A 260 22.15 -5.08 -0.16
N HIS A 261 22.36 -5.46 -1.42
CA HIS A 261 22.58 -4.54 -2.55
C HIS A 261 21.42 -3.55 -2.81
N ASN A 262 20.26 -3.77 -2.19
CA ASN A 262 19.08 -2.93 -2.29
C ASN A 262 18.86 -2.03 -1.05
N THR A 263 19.74 -2.09 -0.04
CA THR A 263 19.76 -1.16 1.11
C THR A 263 20.75 -0.02 0.84
N TYR A 264 20.55 1.15 1.46
CA TYR A 264 21.32 2.36 1.17
C TYR A 264 21.50 2.58 -0.34
N LYS A 265 20.41 2.35 -1.09
CA LYS A 265 20.43 2.41 -2.55
C LYS A 265 19.63 3.61 -3.03
N ARG A 266 20.28 4.42 -3.91
CA ARG A 266 19.59 5.50 -4.61
C ARG A 266 18.65 4.96 -5.67
N MET A 267 17.50 5.59 -5.77
CA MET A 267 16.59 5.43 -6.90
C MET A 267 17.22 6.03 -8.16
N VAL A 268 16.57 5.89 -9.30
CA VAL A 268 16.99 6.49 -10.57
C VAL A 268 15.90 7.42 -11.08
N TRP A 269 16.29 8.49 -11.80
CA TRP A 269 15.36 9.51 -12.27
C TRP A 269 14.45 9.06 -13.40
N ASP A 270 14.94 8.19 -14.26
CA ASP A 270 14.30 7.72 -15.50
C ASP A 270 13.33 6.55 -15.30
N GLN A 271 13.06 6.16 -14.07
CA GLN A 271 12.17 5.06 -13.73
C GLN A 271 11.11 5.48 -12.69
N PRO A 272 9.96 4.80 -12.66
CA PRO A 272 9.00 4.95 -11.56
C PRO A 272 9.64 4.63 -10.22
N CYS A 273 9.15 5.29 -9.18
CA CYS A 273 9.56 5.04 -7.80
C CYS A 273 9.34 3.55 -7.42
N PRO A 274 10.29 2.88 -6.79
CA PRO A 274 10.06 1.57 -6.20
C PRO A 274 8.91 1.60 -5.16
N ALA A 275 8.26 0.46 -4.92
CA ALA A 275 7.18 0.36 -3.95
C ALA A 275 7.56 0.96 -2.60
N ARG A 276 6.75 1.89 -2.10
CA ARG A 276 6.93 2.42 -0.74
C ARG A 276 6.56 1.34 0.28
N THR A 277 7.38 1.20 1.29
CA THR A 277 7.20 0.23 2.36
C THR A 277 6.85 0.93 3.67
N THR A 278 6.43 0.19 4.68
CA THR A 278 6.20 0.69 6.04
C THR A 278 7.45 1.31 6.67
N TYR A 279 8.64 0.95 6.19
CA TYR A 279 9.94 1.45 6.66
C TYR A 279 10.55 2.50 5.72
N SER A 280 9.74 3.19 4.91
CA SER A 280 10.23 4.18 3.94
C SER A 280 10.84 5.44 4.56
N GLY A 281 10.84 5.56 5.88
CA GLY A 281 11.55 6.62 6.64
C GLY A 281 13.03 6.33 6.94
N SER A 282 13.64 5.28 6.38
CA SER A 282 15.04 4.93 6.62
C SER A 282 15.81 4.69 5.32
N MET A 283 17.02 5.21 5.21
CA MET A 283 17.94 4.94 4.09
C MET A 283 18.30 3.46 3.98
N SER A 284 18.26 2.71 5.08
CA SER A 284 18.52 1.27 5.10
C SER A 284 17.37 0.44 4.55
N SER A 285 16.22 1.05 4.28
CA SER A 285 15.12 0.37 3.61
C SER A 285 15.42 0.12 2.11
N HIS A 286 14.67 -0.78 1.49
CA HIS A 286 14.91 -1.22 0.12
C HIS A 286 14.68 -0.10 -0.91
N ASN A 287 15.69 0.19 -1.73
CA ASN A 287 15.64 1.17 -2.82
C ASN A 287 14.99 2.48 -2.37
N ASN A 288 15.47 3.06 -1.28
CA ASN A 288 14.70 4.08 -0.54
C ASN A 288 15.34 5.47 -0.52
N VAL A 289 16.54 5.65 -1.09
CA VAL A 289 17.23 6.93 -1.10
C VAL A 289 16.87 7.72 -2.37
N HIS A 290 16.64 9.03 -2.21
CA HIS A 290 16.39 9.96 -3.30
C HIS A 290 17.48 9.84 -4.38
N PRO A 291 17.15 9.95 -5.68
CA PRO A 291 18.16 9.81 -6.73
C PRO A 291 19.35 10.75 -6.57
N GLY A 292 19.10 12.00 -6.14
CA GLY A 292 20.12 13.05 -6.06
C GLY A 292 20.48 13.62 -7.43
N ARG A 293 21.20 14.74 -7.42
CA ARG A 293 21.76 15.37 -8.61
C ARG A 293 23.28 15.44 -8.47
N LEU A 294 24.00 15.21 -9.54
CA LEU A 294 25.46 15.36 -9.55
C LEU A 294 25.82 16.83 -9.31
N LEU A 295 26.70 17.07 -8.35
CA LEU A 295 27.22 18.37 -7.97
C LEU A 295 28.60 18.64 -8.64
N PRO A 296 29.04 19.91 -8.75
CA PRO A 296 30.33 20.25 -9.35
C PRO A 296 31.55 19.60 -8.70
N ASP A 297 31.46 19.26 -7.41
CA ASP A 297 32.51 18.57 -6.66
C ASP A 297 32.55 17.05 -6.87
N GLY A 298 31.71 16.53 -7.75
CA GLY A 298 31.58 15.09 -8.03
C GLY A 298 30.74 14.30 -7.02
N THR A 299 30.16 14.96 -6.02
CA THR A 299 29.23 14.33 -5.07
C THR A 299 27.78 14.41 -5.57
N TYR A 300 26.83 13.81 -4.83
CA TYR A 300 25.41 13.83 -5.16
C TYR A 300 24.61 14.51 -4.06
N SER A 301 23.71 15.42 -4.45
CA SER A 301 22.75 16.07 -3.54
C SER A 301 21.74 15.09 -2.96
N ASP A 302 20.84 15.60 -2.11
CA ASP A 302 19.69 14.86 -1.60
C ASP A 302 20.06 13.47 -1.03
N ALA A 303 21.11 13.45 -0.19
CA ALA A 303 21.52 12.23 0.50
C ALA A 303 20.53 11.90 1.64
N ARG A 304 19.29 11.55 1.28
CA ARG A 304 18.13 11.39 2.17
C ARG A 304 17.07 10.44 1.60
N VAL A 305 16.12 10.06 2.43
CA VAL A 305 14.87 9.44 1.94
C VAL A 305 13.95 10.49 1.31
N LEU A 306 12.93 10.05 0.58
CA LEU A 306 11.89 10.97 0.07
C LEU A 306 11.23 11.73 1.21
N THR A 307 10.92 13.01 0.99
CA THR A 307 10.05 13.79 1.89
C THR A 307 8.64 13.20 1.90
N LEU A 308 7.77 13.65 2.82
CA LEU A 308 6.37 13.22 2.79
C LEU A 308 5.66 13.71 1.54
N LEU A 309 5.92 14.94 1.07
CA LEU A 309 5.35 15.44 -0.19
C LEU A 309 5.73 14.56 -1.38
N GLU A 310 7.02 14.24 -1.54
CA GLU A 310 7.50 13.36 -2.60
C GLU A 310 6.84 11.96 -2.49
N THR A 311 6.70 11.44 -1.26
CA THR A 311 6.01 10.16 -1.00
C THR A 311 4.54 10.23 -1.38
N PHE A 312 3.83 11.35 -1.12
CA PHE A 312 2.44 11.55 -1.53
C PHE A 312 2.32 11.54 -3.05
N ILE A 313 3.17 12.29 -3.73
CA ILE A 313 3.15 12.38 -5.20
C ILE A 313 3.34 11.00 -5.85
N VAL A 314 4.41 10.28 -5.48
CA VAL A 314 4.69 8.96 -6.07
C VAL A 314 3.66 7.89 -5.69
N SER A 315 2.93 8.09 -4.59
CA SER A 315 1.86 7.19 -4.15
C SER A 315 0.46 7.64 -4.61
N SER A 316 0.37 8.69 -5.43
CA SER A 316 -0.89 9.29 -5.90
C SER A 316 -1.83 9.76 -4.80
N ILE A 317 -1.30 10.16 -3.65
CA ILE A 317 -2.07 10.77 -2.56
C ILE A 317 -2.39 12.21 -2.94
N PRO A 318 -3.63 12.68 -2.77
CA PRO A 318 -4.00 14.07 -3.04
C PRO A 318 -3.11 15.06 -2.26
N LYS A 319 -2.70 16.15 -2.91
CA LYS A 319 -1.80 17.17 -2.31
C LYS A 319 -2.45 17.93 -1.14
N ASP A 320 -3.77 17.98 -1.15
CA ASP A 320 -4.62 18.64 -0.16
C ASP A 320 -5.02 17.73 1.02
N VAL A 321 -4.47 16.50 1.06
CA VAL A 321 -4.73 15.61 2.19
C VAL A 321 -4.18 16.20 3.49
N VAL A 322 -5.01 16.22 4.51
CA VAL A 322 -4.65 16.70 5.86
C VAL A 322 -4.67 15.52 6.81
N PHE A 323 -3.50 15.10 7.28
CA PHE A 323 -3.40 14.09 8.32
C PHE A 323 -3.76 14.67 9.70
N PRO A 324 -4.20 13.84 10.67
CA PRO A 324 -4.36 14.29 12.05
C PRO A 324 -3.10 14.99 12.58
N GLN A 325 -3.26 16.07 13.36
CA GLN A 325 -2.13 16.86 13.87
C GLN A 325 -1.11 16.06 14.67
N ASN A 326 -1.54 15.00 15.36
CA ASN A 326 -0.70 14.10 16.13
C ASN A 326 -0.10 12.93 15.32
N ALA A 327 -0.34 12.88 14.00
CA ALA A 327 0.23 11.86 13.15
C ALA A 327 1.73 12.08 12.92
N SER A 328 2.57 11.18 13.43
CA SER A 328 4.00 11.24 13.23
C SER A 328 4.42 10.92 11.79
N ASP A 329 5.60 11.41 11.36
CA ASP A 329 6.20 11.04 10.04
C ASP A 329 6.25 9.53 9.85
N THR A 330 6.65 8.79 10.88
CA THR A 330 6.72 7.32 10.85
C THR A 330 5.35 6.70 10.66
N PHE A 331 4.33 7.16 11.35
CA PHE A 331 2.96 6.66 11.20
C PHE A 331 2.43 6.91 9.80
N ILE A 332 2.59 8.15 9.28
CA ILE A 332 2.15 8.52 7.93
C ILE A 332 2.80 7.61 6.88
N ARG A 333 4.13 7.41 6.96
CA ARG A 333 4.85 6.50 6.04
C ARG A 333 4.40 5.05 6.15
N THR A 334 4.07 4.60 7.36
CA THR A 334 3.60 3.24 7.61
C THR A 334 2.28 2.99 6.91
N VAL A 335 1.28 3.85 7.13
CA VAL A 335 -0.05 3.65 6.54
C VAL A 335 -0.05 3.84 5.00
N ILE A 336 0.84 4.69 4.47
CA ILE A 336 1.05 4.80 3.01
C ILE A 336 1.72 3.54 2.45
N GLY A 337 2.72 3.01 3.17
CA GLY A 337 3.46 1.82 2.76
C GLY A 337 2.60 0.55 2.73
N GLU A 338 1.54 0.49 3.52
CA GLU A 338 0.57 -0.61 3.54
C GLU A 338 -0.43 -0.50 2.38
N ALA A 339 -0.89 0.70 2.10
CA ALA A 339 -2.01 0.94 1.21
C ALA A 339 -1.72 0.65 -0.28
N ILE A 340 -2.76 0.27 -1.00
CA ILE A 340 -2.79 0.42 -2.46
C ILE A 340 -2.82 1.92 -2.81
N PRO A 341 -2.12 2.38 -3.87
CA PRO A 341 -2.21 3.77 -4.30
C PRO A 341 -3.67 4.18 -4.60
N PRO A 342 -4.16 5.31 -4.05
CA PRO A 342 -5.56 5.73 -4.20
C PRO A 342 -6.04 5.82 -5.65
N LYS A 343 -5.19 6.30 -6.55
CA LYS A 343 -5.52 6.37 -7.99
C LYS A 343 -5.71 4.99 -8.61
N LEU A 344 -4.96 3.97 -8.17
CA LEU A 344 -5.15 2.60 -8.67
C LEU A 344 -6.47 2.02 -8.16
N MET A 345 -6.76 2.16 -6.86
CA MET A 345 -8.04 1.74 -6.27
C MET A 345 -9.21 2.39 -7.00
N MET A 346 -9.16 3.70 -7.18
CA MET A 346 -10.19 4.45 -7.92
C MET A 346 -10.40 3.92 -9.33
N LYS A 347 -9.31 3.68 -10.09
CA LYS A 347 -9.39 3.16 -11.47
C LYS A 347 -9.98 1.75 -11.55
N ILE A 348 -9.68 0.90 -10.57
CA ILE A 348 -10.25 -0.47 -10.50
C ILE A 348 -11.76 -0.37 -10.28
N LEU A 349 -12.19 0.45 -9.32
CA LEU A 349 -13.60 0.60 -8.97
C LEU A 349 -14.40 1.38 -10.04
N ASP A 350 -13.77 2.28 -10.79
CA ASP A 350 -14.39 2.98 -11.93
C ASP A 350 -14.81 2.03 -13.06
N GLY A 351 -14.27 0.82 -13.10
CA GLY A 351 -14.65 -0.24 -14.03
C GLY A 351 -16.01 -0.89 -13.75
N ILE A 352 -16.59 -0.66 -12.56
CA ILE A 352 -17.89 -1.25 -12.18
C ILE A 352 -18.99 -0.74 -13.10
N GLY A 353 -19.79 -1.66 -13.64
CA GLY A 353 -20.90 -1.38 -14.56
C GLY A 353 -20.49 -1.01 -16.00
N LYS A 354 -19.21 -1.17 -16.35
CA LYS A 354 -18.67 -0.85 -17.68
C LYS A 354 -18.23 -2.09 -18.44
#